data_a351633ef07883fc3db2160f25c82438
#
_entry.id   a351633ef07883fc3db2160f25c82438
#
_cell.length_a   1.000
_cell.length_b   1.000
_cell.length_c   1.000
_cell.angle_alpha   90.00
_cell.angle_beta   90.00
_cell.angle_gamma   90.00
#
_symmetry.space_group_name_H-M   'P 1'
#
loop_
_entity.id
_entity.type
_entity.pdbx_description
1 polymer ?
#
loop_
_entity_poly.entity_id
_entity_poly.type
_entity_poly.pdbx_seq_one_letter_code
_entity_poly.pdbx_strand_id
1 'polypeptide(L)'
;MGIEQKNADGKKVDMTTEEAVVTNSTSVMMTTVAGDEYALGYISLGSLDDTVKAVKVDGVEATVDNIKSDKYKVSRPFNIATKGDVTGVAADFIKFIMSADGQEVITDNGYISVSEEGAFTSDNSEGKIVVAGSSSVTPVMQKLKEAYLKINTKAEIEIQENDSSTGMQAAIEGACDIGMASRDLKDSEKEGGLTSTVIAKDGIAVIVNNNCPAEDLKSEDIMKAFTGEVTEWSEIYE
;
A
#
# COMPACT_ATOMS: atom_id res chain seq x y z
N MET A 1 -7.17 12.64 4.03
CA MET A 1 -8.63 12.79 4.25
C MET A 1 -9.02 13.08 5.70
N GLY A 2 -8.13 13.04 6.67
CA GLY A 2 -8.42 13.49 8.06
C GLY A 2 -9.12 12.46 8.96
N ILE A 3 -9.17 11.19 8.55
CA ILE A 3 -9.72 10.09 9.38
C ILE A 3 -8.82 9.85 10.61
N GLU A 4 -7.50 9.97 10.47
CA GLU A 4 -6.59 10.07 11.62
C GLU A 4 -6.58 11.49 12.16
N GLN A 5 -6.91 11.67 13.43
CA GLN A 5 -6.90 12.96 14.11
C GLN A 5 -5.96 12.93 15.34
N LYS A 6 -5.43 14.10 15.72
CA LYS A 6 -4.63 14.20 16.94
C LYS A 6 -5.58 14.40 18.14
N ASN A 7 -5.43 13.56 19.16
CA ASN A 7 -6.11 13.76 20.44
C ASN A 7 -5.48 14.91 21.26
N ALA A 8 -5.99 15.17 22.44
CA ALA A 8 -5.51 16.23 23.34
C ALA A 8 -4.03 16.08 23.73
N ASP A 9 -3.49 14.85 23.70
CA ASP A 9 -2.10 14.54 24.00
C ASP A 9 -1.19 14.60 22.77
N GLY A 10 -1.74 15.00 21.60
CA GLY A 10 -1.03 15.09 20.34
C GLY A 10 -0.78 13.75 19.65
N LYS A 11 -1.32 12.65 20.17
CA LYS A 11 -1.24 11.32 19.53
C LYS A 11 -2.26 11.20 18.41
N LYS A 12 -1.85 10.61 17.30
CA LYS A 12 -2.76 10.24 16.22
C LYS A 12 -3.70 9.13 16.67
N VAL A 13 -4.98 9.34 16.45
CA VAL A 13 -6.06 8.39 16.74
C VAL A 13 -6.81 8.15 15.44
N ASP A 14 -7.03 6.90 15.11
CA ASP A 14 -7.91 6.48 14.03
C ASP A 14 -9.36 6.69 14.46
N MET A 15 -10.09 7.50 13.70
CA MET A 15 -11.48 7.85 13.95
C MET A 15 -12.46 7.00 13.13
N THR A 16 -11.97 5.95 12.46
CA THR A 16 -12.84 5.03 11.72
C THR A 16 -13.91 4.47 12.62
N THR A 17 -15.17 4.50 12.16
CA THR A 17 -16.30 3.97 12.95
C THR A 17 -16.12 2.48 13.26
N GLU A 18 -16.57 2.06 14.45
CA GLU A 18 -16.55 0.64 14.85
C GLU A 18 -17.49 -0.24 14.00
N GLU A 19 -18.41 0.38 13.25
CA GLU A 19 -19.32 -0.31 12.33
C GLU A 19 -18.64 -0.62 10.96
N ALA A 20 -17.46 -0.06 10.71
CA ALA A 20 -16.74 -0.31 9.47
C ALA A 20 -16.26 -1.76 9.37
N VAL A 21 -16.43 -2.36 8.19
CA VAL A 21 -15.83 -3.67 7.89
C VAL A 21 -14.34 -3.50 7.71
N VAL A 22 -13.57 -4.06 8.63
CA VAL A 22 -12.10 -4.04 8.59
C VAL A 22 -11.58 -5.37 8.03
N THR A 23 -10.69 -5.29 7.05
CA THR A 23 -10.02 -6.46 6.46
C THR A 23 -8.53 -6.21 6.32
N ASN A 24 -7.74 -7.28 6.40
CA ASN A 24 -6.30 -7.28 6.16
C ASN A 24 -5.93 -7.71 4.73
N SER A 25 -6.92 -7.87 3.85
CA SER A 25 -6.73 -8.33 2.46
C SER A 25 -7.40 -7.39 1.45
N THR A 26 -6.61 -6.91 0.49
CA THR A 26 -7.10 -6.06 -0.61
C THR A 26 -8.14 -6.80 -1.47
N SER A 27 -7.95 -8.09 -1.74
CA SER A 27 -8.89 -8.90 -2.52
C SER A 27 -10.22 -9.10 -1.80
N VAL A 28 -10.21 -9.25 -0.47
CA VAL A 28 -11.43 -9.32 0.35
C VAL A 28 -12.16 -7.98 0.32
N MET A 29 -11.46 -6.84 0.43
CA MET A 29 -12.06 -5.52 0.29
C MET A 29 -12.78 -5.38 -1.07
N MET A 30 -12.12 -5.71 -2.17
CA MET A 30 -12.72 -5.65 -3.52
C MET A 30 -13.95 -6.54 -3.64
N THR A 31 -13.87 -7.79 -3.18
CA THR A 31 -15.01 -8.73 -3.20
C THR A 31 -16.17 -8.22 -2.37
N THR A 32 -15.91 -7.60 -1.20
CA THR A 32 -16.94 -7.04 -0.34
C THR A 32 -17.66 -5.89 -1.06
N VAL A 33 -16.91 -4.95 -1.64
CA VAL A 33 -17.50 -3.81 -2.38
C VAL A 33 -18.23 -4.28 -3.65
N ALA A 34 -17.69 -5.26 -4.37
CA ALA A 34 -18.36 -5.83 -5.53
C ALA A 34 -19.67 -6.55 -5.19
N GLY A 35 -19.80 -7.08 -3.98
CA GLY A 35 -20.96 -7.82 -3.49
C GLY A 35 -22.07 -6.97 -2.86
N ASP A 36 -21.82 -5.70 -2.57
CA ASP A 36 -22.76 -4.80 -1.91
C ASP A 36 -22.87 -3.46 -2.66
N GLU A 37 -24.05 -3.20 -3.24
CA GLU A 37 -24.31 -1.98 -4.02
C GLU A 37 -24.22 -0.68 -3.22
N TYR A 38 -24.25 -0.75 -1.90
CA TYR A 38 -24.15 0.40 -0.99
C TYR A 38 -22.77 0.55 -0.37
N ALA A 39 -21.84 -0.37 -0.64
CA ALA A 39 -20.52 -0.32 -0.04
C ALA A 39 -19.66 0.81 -0.61
N LEU A 40 -18.96 1.49 0.31
CA LEU A 40 -17.87 2.42 0.04
C LEU A 40 -16.58 1.83 0.61
N GLY A 41 -15.55 1.70 -0.21
CA GLY A 41 -14.25 1.16 0.21
C GLY A 41 -13.08 1.95 -0.36
N TYR A 42 -11.87 1.52 -0.06
CA TYR A 42 -10.66 2.04 -0.68
C TYR A 42 -9.60 0.94 -0.83
N ILE A 43 -8.83 1.05 -1.90
CA ILE A 43 -7.76 0.09 -2.23
C ILE A 43 -6.53 0.82 -2.78
N SER A 44 -5.42 0.10 -2.94
CA SER A 44 -4.31 0.52 -3.77
C SER A 44 -4.75 0.70 -5.23
N LEU A 45 -4.36 1.81 -5.86
CA LEU A 45 -4.67 2.07 -7.27
C LEU A 45 -4.12 0.97 -8.19
N GLY A 46 -2.93 0.43 -7.90
CA GLY A 46 -2.33 -0.67 -8.65
C GLY A 46 -3.07 -2.01 -8.54
N SER A 47 -4.05 -2.11 -7.64
CA SER A 47 -4.93 -3.29 -7.48
C SER A 47 -6.31 -3.11 -8.12
N LEU A 48 -6.60 -1.93 -8.66
CA LEU A 48 -7.91 -1.62 -9.24
C LEU A 48 -8.13 -2.46 -10.51
N ASP A 49 -9.29 -3.11 -10.59
CA ASP A 49 -9.77 -3.83 -11.77
C ASP A 49 -11.26 -3.51 -12.04
N ASP A 50 -11.85 -4.17 -13.03
CA ASP A 50 -13.22 -3.95 -13.49
C ASP A 50 -14.31 -4.54 -12.57
N THR A 51 -13.95 -5.21 -11.49
CA THR A 51 -14.92 -5.74 -10.53
C THR A 51 -15.55 -4.68 -9.64
N VAL A 52 -14.90 -3.53 -9.51
CA VAL A 52 -15.37 -2.37 -8.74
C VAL A 52 -15.16 -1.08 -9.53
N LYS A 53 -15.85 -0.02 -9.16
CA LYS A 53 -15.71 1.30 -9.77
C LYS A 53 -14.94 2.25 -8.84
N ALA A 54 -13.86 2.86 -9.35
CA ALA A 54 -13.22 3.99 -8.68
C ALA A 54 -14.01 5.28 -8.93
N VAL A 55 -14.30 6.03 -7.86
CA VAL A 55 -14.90 7.36 -7.96
C VAL A 55 -13.83 8.44 -7.96
N LYS A 56 -14.14 9.59 -8.56
CA LYS A 56 -13.32 10.80 -8.41
C LYS A 56 -13.35 11.27 -6.96
N VAL A 57 -12.29 11.94 -6.55
CA VAL A 57 -12.24 12.63 -5.25
C VAL A 57 -11.98 14.11 -5.52
N ASP A 58 -12.89 14.97 -5.06
CA ASP A 58 -12.83 16.42 -5.30
C ASP A 58 -12.69 16.76 -6.81
N GLY A 59 -13.42 16.04 -7.68
CA GLY A 59 -13.41 16.22 -9.14
C GLY A 59 -12.21 15.60 -9.85
N VAL A 60 -11.29 14.94 -9.15
CA VAL A 60 -10.04 14.40 -9.73
C VAL A 60 -10.06 12.87 -9.73
N GLU A 61 -9.74 12.28 -10.87
CA GLU A 61 -9.58 10.82 -11.01
C GLU A 61 -8.30 10.31 -10.34
N ALA A 62 -8.40 9.12 -9.72
CA ALA A 62 -7.26 8.38 -9.20
C ALA A 62 -6.45 7.79 -10.36
N THR A 63 -5.51 8.54 -10.90
CA THR A 63 -4.58 8.10 -11.94
C THR A 63 -3.14 8.38 -11.55
N VAL A 64 -2.20 7.59 -12.09
CA VAL A 64 -0.76 7.79 -11.86
C VAL A 64 -0.33 9.23 -12.19
N ASP A 65 -0.81 9.78 -13.32
CA ASP A 65 -0.47 11.14 -13.76
C ASP A 65 -1.03 12.22 -12.82
N ASN A 66 -2.26 12.05 -12.33
CA ASN A 66 -2.86 12.98 -11.39
C ASN A 66 -2.17 12.94 -10.02
N ILE A 67 -1.64 11.77 -9.61
CA ILE A 67 -0.89 11.64 -8.37
C ILE A 67 0.52 12.22 -8.54
N LYS A 68 1.21 11.94 -9.66
CA LYS A 68 2.52 12.53 -9.97
C LYS A 68 2.48 14.05 -10.05
N SER A 69 1.42 14.62 -10.63
CA SER A 69 1.21 16.07 -10.74
C SER A 69 0.60 16.72 -9.49
N ASP A 70 0.44 15.95 -8.41
CA ASP A 70 -0.15 16.39 -7.14
C ASP A 70 -1.58 16.96 -7.25
N LYS A 71 -2.31 16.62 -8.32
CA LYS A 71 -3.73 16.93 -8.49
C LYS A 71 -4.59 16.01 -7.63
N TYR A 72 -4.33 14.70 -7.67
CA TYR A 72 -4.97 13.72 -6.80
C TYR A 72 -4.16 13.56 -5.51
N LYS A 73 -4.76 13.94 -4.38
CA LYS A 73 -4.05 14.05 -3.09
C LYS A 73 -4.03 12.75 -2.28
N VAL A 74 -4.88 11.79 -2.61
CA VAL A 74 -5.04 10.57 -1.81
C VAL A 74 -4.00 9.55 -2.22
N SER A 75 -2.86 9.60 -1.56
CA SER A 75 -1.71 8.74 -1.83
C SER A 75 -0.93 8.43 -0.56
N ARG A 76 -0.14 7.37 -0.59
CA ARG A 76 0.66 6.87 0.53
C ARG A 76 1.99 6.33 0.07
N PRO A 77 3.03 6.30 0.94
CA PRO A 77 4.25 5.57 0.63
C PRO A 77 4.04 4.06 0.77
N PHE A 78 4.69 3.29 -0.10
CA PHE A 78 4.98 1.89 0.13
C PHE A 78 6.39 1.78 0.70
N ASN A 79 6.48 1.18 1.87
CA ASN A 79 7.71 0.99 2.60
C ASN A 79 8.06 -0.47 2.71
N ILE A 80 9.35 -0.77 2.63
CA ILE A 80 9.94 -1.96 3.23
C ILE A 80 10.68 -1.56 4.49
N ALA A 81 10.80 -2.47 5.44
CA ALA A 81 11.54 -2.25 6.66
C ALA A 81 12.37 -3.47 7.04
N THR A 82 13.56 -3.21 7.57
CA THR A 82 14.50 -4.23 8.01
C THR A 82 15.02 -3.92 9.41
N LYS A 83 15.46 -4.94 10.14
CA LYS A 83 16.06 -4.79 11.45
C LYS A 83 17.56 -5.00 11.40
N GLY A 84 18.31 -3.96 11.78
CA GLY A 84 19.77 -4.02 11.77
C GLY A 84 20.39 -4.06 10.36
N ASP A 85 21.62 -4.58 10.27
CA ASP A 85 22.35 -4.67 9.00
C ASP A 85 21.79 -5.77 8.11
N VAL A 86 21.53 -5.44 6.86
CA VAL A 86 20.99 -6.35 5.85
C VAL A 86 22.11 -6.86 4.95
N THR A 87 22.19 -8.16 4.77
CA THR A 87 23.23 -8.82 3.96
C THR A 87 22.64 -9.88 3.04
N GLY A 88 23.45 -10.42 2.14
CA GLY A 88 23.07 -11.53 1.26
C GLY A 88 21.89 -11.18 0.35
N VAL A 89 21.00 -12.17 0.14
CA VAL A 89 19.84 -12.03 -0.77
C VAL A 89 18.95 -10.84 -0.41
N ALA A 90 18.76 -10.53 0.88
CA ALA A 90 17.91 -9.41 1.29
C ALA A 90 18.53 -8.07 0.87
N ALA A 91 19.83 -7.88 1.05
CA ALA A 91 20.52 -6.66 0.62
C ALA A 91 20.53 -6.52 -0.91
N ASP A 92 20.82 -7.61 -1.63
CA ASP A 92 20.85 -7.62 -3.09
C ASP A 92 19.44 -7.33 -3.68
N PHE A 93 18.40 -7.91 -3.09
CA PHE A 93 17.00 -7.67 -3.49
C PHE A 93 16.57 -6.22 -3.22
N ILE A 94 16.90 -5.64 -2.07
CA ILE A 94 16.61 -4.22 -1.77
C ILE A 94 17.32 -3.31 -2.78
N LYS A 95 18.57 -3.61 -3.10
CA LYS A 95 19.34 -2.88 -4.12
C LYS A 95 18.69 -2.99 -5.51
N PHE A 96 18.16 -4.18 -5.87
CA PHE A 96 17.37 -4.34 -7.10
C PHE A 96 16.12 -3.47 -7.07
N ILE A 97 15.32 -3.51 -5.99
CA ILE A 97 14.09 -2.71 -5.86
C ILE A 97 14.37 -1.22 -6.08
N MET A 98 15.47 -0.70 -5.54
CA MET A 98 15.82 0.73 -5.62
C MET A 98 16.54 1.10 -6.92
N SER A 99 17.01 0.16 -7.71
CA SER A 99 17.66 0.39 -8.99
C SER A 99 16.68 0.84 -10.09
N ALA A 100 17.22 1.33 -11.22
CA ALA A 100 16.42 1.67 -12.40
C ALA A 100 15.55 0.49 -12.87
N ASP A 101 16.10 -0.73 -12.88
CA ASP A 101 15.39 -1.93 -13.31
C ASP A 101 14.21 -2.26 -12.39
N GLY A 102 14.39 -2.16 -11.07
CA GLY A 102 13.31 -2.36 -10.09
C GLY A 102 12.26 -1.25 -10.15
N GLN A 103 12.67 -0.01 -10.33
CA GLN A 103 11.76 1.14 -10.43
C GLN A 103 10.98 1.14 -11.76
N GLU A 104 11.53 0.56 -12.84
CA GLU A 104 10.79 0.28 -14.07
C GLU A 104 9.66 -0.72 -13.81
N VAL A 105 9.93 -1.82 -13.10
CA VAL A 105 8.88 -2.78 -12.69
C VAL A 105 7.77 -2.10 -11.88
N ILE A 106 8.12 -1.20 -10.94
CA ILE A 106 7.16 -0.43 -10.15
C ILE A 106 6.28 0.43 -11.06
N THR A 107 6.88 1.14 -12.01
CA THR A 107 6.17 2.05 -12.93
C THR A 107 5.25 1.29 -13.88
N ASP A 108 5.72 0.17 -14.44
CA ASP A 108 4.97 -0.68 -15.37
C ASP A 108 3.73 -1.33 -14.72
N ASN A 109 3.73 -1.42 -13.39
CA ASN A 109 2.59 -1.96 -12.63
C ASN A 109 1.71 -0.86 -11.99
N GLY A 110 1.79 0.39 -12.48
CA GLY A 110 0.86 1.46 -12.11
C GLY A 110 1.20 2.18 -10.80
N TYR A 111 2.40 1.98 -10.26
CA TYR A 111 2.89 2.70 -9.08
C TYR A 111 3.84 3.83 -9.50
N ILE A 112 4.22 4.67 -8.55
CA ILE A 112 5.07 5.83 -8.80
C ILE A 112 6.47 5.54 -8.27
N SER A 113 7.46 5.60 -9.15
CA SER A 113 8.88 5.49 -8.84
C SER A 113 9.33 6.56 -7.84
N VAL A 114 10.26 6.20 -6.97
CA VAL A 114 10.82 7.07 -5.92
C VAL A 114 12.35 7.11 -5.93
N SER A 115 12.99 6.38 -6.83
CA SER A 115 14.45 6.31 -6.97
C SER A 115 14.86 6.49 -8.42
N GLU A 116 16.01 7.14 -8.61
CA GLU A 116 16.69 7.33 -9.89
C GLU A 116 18.08 6.67 -9.89
N GLU A 117 18.28 5.63 -9.08
CA GLU A 117 19.54 4.89 -9.05
C GLU A 117 19.81 4.21 -10.41
N GLY A 118 21.08 3.87 -10.65
CA GLY A 118 21.49 3.28 -11.92
C GLY A 118 20.98 1.85 -12.13
N ALA A 119 21.41 1.23 -13.24
CA ALA A 119 21.07 -0.15 -13.57
C ALA A 119 21.54 -1.13 -12.48
N PHE A 120 20.78 -2.20 -12.30
CA PHE A 120 21.08 -3.21 -11.31
C PHE A 120 22.19 -4.16 -11.76
N THR A 121 23.05 -4.50 -10.80
CA THR A 121 24.00 -5.61 -10.96
C THR A 121 23.95 -6.44 -9.70
N SER A 122 23.50 -7.71 -9.83
CA SER A 122 23.44 -8.65 -8.72
C SER A 122 24.83 -9.07 -8.27
N ASP A 123 25.00 -9.23 -6.97
CA ASP A 123 26.18 -9.87 -6.38
C ASP A 123 26.10 -11.41 -6.40
N ASN A 124 24.98 -11.96 -6.91
CA ASN A 124 24.67 -13.38 -6.98
C ASN A 124 24.59 -14.06 -5.60
N SER A 125 24.16 -13.33 -4.58
CA SER A 125 23.89 -13.88 -3.24
C SER A 125 22.98 -15.10 -3.33
N GLU A 126 23.30 -16.13 -2.54
CA GLU A 126 22.56 -17.39 -2.49
C GLU A 126 21.84 -17.54 -1.16
N GLY A 127 20.62 -18.09 -1.19
CA GLY A 127 19.84 -18.36 0.00
C GLY A 127 18.38 -17.99 -0.14
N LYS A 128 17.65 -18.15 0.97
CA LYS A 128 16.22 -17.86 1.09
C LYS A 128 15.99 -16.67 2.00
N ILE A 129 15.05 -15.80 1.61
CA ILE A 129 14.51 -14.73 2.46
C ILE A 129 13.00 -14.80 2.53
N VAL A 130 12.45 -14.27 3.62
CA VAL A 130 11.02 -14.09 3.85
C VAL A 130 10.68 -12.61 3.84
N VAL A 131 9.73 -12.24 3.01
CA VAL A 131 9.17 -10.89 2.92
C VAL A 131 7.73 -10.95 3.41
N ALA A 132 7.35 -10.18 4.44
CA ALA A 132 6.02 -10.31 5.04
C ALA A 132 5.35 -8.95 5.26
N GLY A 133 4.02 -8.90 5.13
CA GLY A 133 3.22 -7.73 5.51
C GLY A 133 2.18 -7.32 4.48
N SER A 134 2.01 -6.02 4.32
CA SER A 134 0.91 -5.34 3.65
C SER A 134 0.40 -6.01 2.37
N SER A 135 -0.86 -6.42 2.36
CA SER A 135 -1.56 -6.95 1.18
C SER A 135 -1.62 -5.96 0.02
N SER A 136 -1.59 -4.65 0.31
CA SER A 136 -1.53 -3.61 -0.74
C SER A 136 -0.17 -3.54 -1.43
N VAL A 137 0.92 -3.91 -0.73
CA VAL A 137 2.29 -3.94 -1.28
C VAL A 137 2.57 -5.26 -2.00
N THR A 138 1.89 -6.32 -1.59
CA THR A 138 2.10 -7.68 -2.11
C THR A 138 2.08 -7.77 -3.64
N PRO A 139 1.13 -7.17 -4.39
CA PRO A 139 1.11 -7.29 -5.86
C PRO A 139 2.39 -6.77 -6.52
N VAL A 140 2.87 -5.59 -6.16
CA VAL A 140 4.12 -5.05 -6.72
C VAL A 140 5.33 -5.82 -6.23
N MET A 141 5.34 -6.30 -4.98
CA MET A 141 6.43 -7.12 -4.45
C MET A 141 6.55 -8.46 -5.19
N GLN A 142 5.44 -9.07 -5.61
CA GLN A 142 5.45 -10.26 -6.45
C GLN A 142 6.11 -9.99 -7.81
N LYS A 143 5.81 -8.85 -8.44
CA LYS A 143 6.43 -8.45 -9.72
C LYS A 143 7.92 -8.18 -9.58
N LEU A 144 8.32 -7.50 -8.51
CA LEU A 144 9.73 -7.26 -8.20
C LEU A 144 10.48 -8.57 -7.96
N LYS A 145 9.90 -9.50 -7.18
CA LYS A 145 10.44 -10.85 -7.00
C LYS A 145 10.60 -11.58 -8.33
N GLU A 146 9.55 -11.62 -9.17
CA GLU A 146 9.58 -12.29 -10.47
C GLU A 146 10.70 -11.74 -11.38
N ALA A 147 10.89 -10.42 -11.40
CA ALA A 147 11.92 -9.77 -12.19
C ALA A 147 13.33 -10.05 -11.61
N TYR A 148 13.50 -9.92 -10.31
CA TYR A 148 14.78 -10.19 -9.63
C TYR A 148 15.25 -11.64 -9.81
N LEU A 149 14.37 -12.62 -9.66
CA LEU A 149 14.72 -14.04 -9.79
C LEU A 149 15.11 -14.46 -11.23
N LYS A 150 14.80 -13.65 -12.25
CA LYS A 150 15.34 -13.84 -13.61
C LYS A 150 16.82 -13.46 -13.68
N ILE A 151 17.28 -12.55 -12.81
CA ILE A 151 18.67 -12.07 -12.75
C ILE A 151 19.46 -12.94 -11.77
N ASN A 152 18.97 -13.11 -10.55
CA ASN A 152 19.61 -13.96 -9.54
C ASN A 152 18.82 -15.25 -9.31
N THR A 153 19.20 -16.30 -10.04
CA THR A 153 18.54 -17.62 -9.99
C THR A 153 18.95 -18.47 -8.77
N LYS A 154 19.88 -17.98 -7.94
CA LYS A 154 20.32 -18.68 -6.73
C LYS A 154 19.54 -18.25 -5.48
N ALA A 155 18.76 -17.17 -5.58
CA ALA A 155 17.96 -16.68 -4.50
C ALA A 155 16.58 -17.38 -4.46
N GLU A 156 16.05 -17.52 -3.26
CA GLU A 156 14.66 -17.88 -3.01
C GLU A 156 13.98 -16.78 -2.19
N ILE A 157 12.81 -16.31 -2.63
CA ILE A 157 12.03 -15.29 -1.93
C ILE A 157 10.64 -15.83 -1.65
N GLU A 158 10.28 -15.92 -0.37
CA GLU A 158 8.93 -16.22 0.09
C GLU A 158 8.21 -14.92 0.44
N ILE A 159 6.98 -14.73 -0.05
CA ILE A 159 6.16 -13.56 0.29
C ILE A 159 4.96 -14.04 1.11
N GLN A 160 4.78 -13.46 2.29
CA GLN A 160 3.69 -13.74 3.22
C GLN A 160 2.80 -12.51 3.32
N GLU A 161 1.62 -12.58 2.69
CA GLU A 161 0.64 -11.51 2.72
C GLU A 161 -0.06 -11.41 4.07
N ASN A 162 -0.10 -10.18 4.62
CA ASN A 162 -0.74 -9.81 5.87
C ASN A 162 -1.12 -8.32 5.86
N ASP A 163 -1.39 -7.74 7.03
CA ASP A 163 -1.44 -6.28 7.21
C ASP A 163 -0.04 -5.70 7.53
N SER A 164 0.05 -4.36 7.42
CA SER A 164 1.30 -3.65 7.68
C SER A 164 1.83 -3.83 9.10
N SER A 165 0.96 -3.86 10.11
CA SER A 165 1.38 -3.96 11.52
C SER A 165 1.93 -5.36 11.82
N THR A 166 1.29 -6.39 11.29
CA THR A 166 1.77 -7.78 11.38
C THR A 166 3.13 -7.95 10.69
N GLY A 167 3.29 -7.37 9.49
CA GLY A 167 4.58 -7.42 8.79
C GLY A 167 5.71 -6.70 9.53
N MET A 168 5.43 -5.52 10.09
CA MET A 168 6.42 -4.79 10.89
C MET A 168 6.78 -5.55 12.18
N GLN A 169 5.80 -6.15 12.86
CA GLN A 169 6.05 -6.97 14.04
C GLN A 169 6.89 -8.20 13.71
N ALA A 170 6.60 -8.89 12.60
CA ALA A 170 7.40 -10.03 12.14
C ALA A 170 8.87 -9.64 11.88
N ALA A 171 9.11 -8.45 11.29
CA ALA A 171 10.46 -7.95 11.09
C ALA A 171 11.17 -7.59 12.42
N ILE A 172 10.47 -7.02 13.40
CA ILE A 172 11.01 -6.75 14.75
C ILE A 172 11.42 -8.04 15.44
N GLU A 173 10.62 -9.10 15.32
CA GLU A 173 10.85 -10.40 15.95
C GLU A 173 11.85 -11.27 15.17
N GLY A 174 12.23 -10.88 13.95
CA GLY A 174 13.12 -11.67 13.08
C GLY A 174 12.42 -12.87 12.44
N ALA A 175 11.08 -12.88 12.41
CA ALA A 175 10.29 -13.90 11.71
C ALA A 175 10.25 -13.68 10.19
N CYS A 176 10.61 -12.49 9.71
CA CYS A 176 10.88 -12.20 8.31
C CYS A 176 12.14 -11.33 8.18
N ASP A 177 12.75 -11.34 6.99
CA ASP A 177 13.94 -10.55 6.67
C ASP A 177 13.57 -9.12 6.27
N ILE A 178 12.41 -8.98 5.60
CA ILE A 178 11.90 -7.70 5.10
C ILE A 178 10.41 -7.60 5.45
N GLY A 179 10.04 -6.57 6.20
CA GLY A 179 8.64 -6.22 6.45
C GLY A 179 8.09 -5.28 5.37
N MET A 180 6.81 -5.38 5.03
CA MET A 180 6.13 -4.50 4.06
C MET A 180 5.05 -3.66 4.75
N ALA A 181 5.03 -2.35 4.49
CA ALA A 181 3.97 -1.46 4.97
C ALA A 181 3.49 -0.49 3.87
N SER A 182 2.18 -0.27 3.81
CA SER A 182 1.54 0.73 2.94
C SER A 182 1.27 2.06 3.67
N ARG A 183 2.16 2.42 4.58
CA ARG A 183 2.17 3.63 5.40
C ARG A 183 3.57 3.89 5.93
N ASP A 184 3.78 5.07 6.49
CA ASP A 184 4.97 5.32 7.28
C ASP A 184 5.05 4.41 8.52
N LEU A 185 6.27 4.14 8.99
CA LEU A 185 6.47 3.39 10.22
C LEU A 185 5.96 4.19 11.43
N LYS A 186 5.30 3.49 12.33
CA LYS A 186 4.95 4.02 13.66
C LYS A 186 6.21 4.25 14.48
N ASP A 187 6.15 5.15 15.47
CA ASP A 187 7.29 5.42 16.32
C ASP A 187 7.71 4.18 17.13
N SER A 188 6.74 3.37 17.58
CA SER A 188 7.01 2.09 18.25
C SER A 188 7.74 1.07 17.35
N GLU A 189 7.51 1.11 16.03
CA GLU A 189 8.20 0.24 15.07
C GLU A 189 9.65 0.68 14.85
N LYS A 190 9.90 2.00 14.81
CA LYS A 190 11.25 2.58 14.77
C LYS A 190 12.01 2.31 16.08
N GLU A 191 11.35 2.47 17.24
CA GLU A 191 11.90 2.12 18.57
C GLU A 191 12.20 0.62 18.67
N GLY A 192 11.44 -0.24 17.97
CA GLY A 192 11.70 -1.67 17.78
C GLY A 192 12.94 -2.00 16.94
N GLY A 193 13.63 -0.97 16.43
CA GLY A 193 14.87 -1.09 15.67
C GLY A 193 14.69 -1.25 14.16
N LEU A 194 13.51 -0.95 13.62
CA LEU A 194 13.26 -0.99 12.18
C LEU A 194 13.78 0.27 11.48
N THR A 195 14.45 0.05 10.36
CA THR A 195 14.80 1.07 9.38
C THR A 195 13.95 0.89 8.14
N SER A 196 13.28 1.95 7.67
CA SER A 196 12.42 1.89 6.49
C SER A 196 13.09 2.48 5.26
N THR A 197 12.74 1.90 4.11
CA THR A 197 13.04 2.42 2.78
C THR A 197 11.72 2.58 2.02
N VAL A 198 11.43 3.78 1.53
CA VAL A 198 10.30 4.00 0.61
C VAL A 198 10.67 3.41 -0.74
N ILE A 199 9.86 2.48 -1.24
CA ILE A 199 10.13 1.79 -2.51
C ILE A 199 9.24 2.29 -3.66
N ALA A 200 8.07 2.83 -3.34
CA ALA A 200 7.12 3.39 -4.29
C ALA A 200 6.17 4.37 -3.61
N LYS A 201 5.50 5.22 -4.39
CA LYS A 201 4.31 5.95 -3.96
C LYS A 201 3.09 5.30 -4.62
N ASP A 202 2.07 5.01 -3.82
CA ASP A 202 0.81 4.39 -4.23
C ASP A 202 -0.34 5.40 -4.16
N GLY A 203 -1.19 5.39 -5.17
CA GLY A 203 -2.48 6.06 -5.12
C GLY A 203 -3.50 5.22 -4.35
N ILE A 204 -4.37 5.86 -3.60
CA ILE A 204 -5.50 5.20 -2.96
C ILE A 204 -6.75 5.50 -3.80
N ALA A 205 -7.30 4.49 -4.46
CA ALA A 205 -8.58 4.60 -5.15
C ALA A 205 -9.72 4.41 -4.14
N VAL A 206 -10.64 5.35 -4.09
CA VAL A 206 -11.92 5.21 -3.40
C VAL A 206 -12.84 4.45 -4.33
N ILE A 207 -13.39 3.33 -3.88
CA ILE A 207 -14.14 2.38 -4.70
C ILE A 207 -15.56 2.19 -4.20
N VAL A 208 -16.45 1.97 -5.16
CA VAL A 208 -17.85 1.63 -4.94
C VAL A 208 -18.25 0.44 -5.83
N ASN A 209 -19.39 -0.14 -5.58
CA ASN A 209 -19.99 -1.15 -6.46
C ASN A 209 -20.23 -0.57 -7.86
N ASN A 210 -20.11 -1.38 -8.91
CA ASN A 210 -20.33 -0.96 -10.29
C ASN A 210 -21.74 -0.41 -10.56
N ASN A 211 -22.75 -0.79 -9.77
CA ASN A 211 -24.13 -0.30 -9.87
C ASN A 211 -24.34 1.01 -9.07
N CYS A 212 -23.41 1.42 -8.22
CA CYS A 212 -23.53 2.68 -7.49
C CYS A 212 -23.51 3.87 -8.47
N PRO A 213 -24.45 4.82 -8.40
CA PRO A 213 -24.50 5.93 -9.34
C PRO A 213 -23.44 7.02 -9.09
N ALA A 214 -22.78 7.02 -7.92
CA ALA A 214 -21.77 8.01 -7.59
C ALA A 214 -20.59 7.97 -8.57
N GLU A 215 -20.20 9.14 -9.10
CA GLU A 215 -19.05 9.32 -10.00
C GLU A 215 -17.95 10.18 -9.37
N ASP A 216 -18.32 11.04 -8.42
CA ASP A 216 -17.43 11.97 -7.75
C ASP A 216 -17.89 12.17 -6.29
N LEU A 217 -16.98 12.11 -5.35
CA LEU A 217 -17.25 12.34 -3.94
C LEU A 217 -16.27 13.39 -3.39
N LYS A 218 -16.75 14.24 -2.49
CA LYS A 218 -15.86 15.16 -1.78
C LYS A 218 -15.06 14.41 -0.72
N SER A 219 -13.81 14.76 -0.56
CA SER A 219 -12.94 14.18 0.48
C SER A 219 -13.51 14.33 1.90
N GLU A 220 -14.26 15.42 2.15
CA GLU A 220 -14.96 15.65 3.41
C GLU A 220 -16.09 14.64 3.63
N ASP A 221 -16.87 14.33 2.60
CA ASP A 221 -17.99 13.39 2.70
C ASP A 221 -17.49 11.95 2.85
N ILE A 222 -16.41 11.60 2.16
CA ILE A 222 -15.71 10.33 2.37
C ILE A 222 -15.22 10.20 3.82
N MET A 223 -14.63 11.27 4.39
CA MET A 223 -14.23 11.28 5.79
C MET A 223 -15.42 11.05 6.72
N LYS A 224 -16.53 11.77 6.52
CA LYS A 224 -17.75 11.63 7.33
C LYS A 224 -18.34 10.22 7.27
N ALA A 225 -18.33 9.59 6.10
CA ALA A 225 -18.77 8.20 5.95
C ALA A 225 -17.88 7.24 6.76
N PHE A 226 -16.55 7.36 6.65
CA PHE A 226 -15.64 6.50 7.40
C PHE A 226 -15.59 6.78 8.91
N THR A 227 -15.95 7.98 9.35
CA THR A 227 -16.07 8.31 10.79
C THR A 227 -17.43 8.02 11.36
N GLY A 228 -18.41 7.61 10.54
CA GLY A 228 -19.78 7.31 10.97
C GLY A 228 -20.65 8.54 11.23
N GLU A 229 -20.20 9.74 10.80
CA GLU A 229 -20.99 10.97 10.88
C GLU A 229 -22.13 10.99 9.85
N VAL A 230 -21.96 10.22 8.75
CA VAL A 230 -22.92 10.03 7.68
C VAL A 230 -23.07 8.53 7.44
N THR A 231 -24.32 8.07 7.35
CA THR A 231 -24.65 6.65 7.20
C THR A 231 -25.53 6.33 6.00
N GLU A 232 -26.02 7.36 5.31
CA GLU A 232 -26.88 7.19 4.12
C GLU A 232 -26.29 7.91 2.91
N TRP A 233 -26.39 7.28 1.73
CA TRP A 233 -25.91 7.86 0.46
C TRP A 233 -26.61 9.17 0.10
N SER A 234 -27.88 9.34 0.48
CA SER A 234 -28.65 10.59 0.27
C SER A 234 -28.06 11.81 0.98
N GLU A 235 -27.13 11.63 1.92
CA GLU A 235 -26.48 12.72 2.65
C GLU A 235 -25.22 13.22 1.95
N ILE A 236 -24.63 12.42 1.05
CA ILE A 236 -23.35 12.73 0.37
C ILE A 236 -23.44 12.72 -1.15
N TYR A 237 -24.54 12.25 -1.69
CA TYR A 237 -24.78 12.14 -3.14
C TYR A 237 -26.23 12.49 -3.46
N GLU A 238 -26.44 13.52 -4.31
CA GLU A 238 -27.76 13.96 -4.82
C GLU A 238 -28.07 13.35 -6.19
#